data_7a602fde0828b123625113f4967aeb18
#
_entry.id   7a602fde0828b123625113f4967aeb18
#
_cell.length_a   1.000
_cell.length_b   1.000
_cell.length_c   1.000
_cell.angle_alpha   90.00
_cell.angle_beta   90.00
_cell.angle_gamma   90.00
#
_symmetry.space_group_name_H-M   'P 1'
#
loop_
_entity.id
_entity.type
_entity.pdbx_description
1 polymer ?
#
loop_
_entity_poly.entity_id
_entity_poly.type
_entity_poly.pdbx_seq_one_letter_code
_entity_poly.pdbx_strand_id
1 'polypeptide(L)'
;LLLAGTRRVREVIVAEEMDRSEIVDDIVDLANDLKVTVRSLPRRRFDGEARTESSQGVIARAVPLAEADLDELVRGTRRRGDGERVPPLLIALDGVTDPGNLGAILRTAECAGVTGVILPRHRAVHVTPTVTKAAAGAIEHLPIAVVGGLAATIE
;
A
#
# COMPACT_ATOMS: atom_id res chain seq x y z
N LEU A 1 3.91 -6.33 1.47
CA LEU A 1 3.91 -5.73 2.79
C LEU A 1 4.96 -6.38 3.70
N LEU A 2 4.87 -7.68 4.00
CA LEU A 2 5.86 -8.37 4.84
C LEU A 2 7.27 -8.28 4.22
N LEU A 3 7.44 -8.62 2.95
CA LEU A 3 8.71 -8.55 2.25
C LEU A 3 9.24 -7.11 2.08
N ALA A 4 8.36 -6.16 1.84
CA ALA A 4 8.78 -4.76 1.68
C ALA A 4 9.35 -4.16 2.95
N GLY A 5 8.87 -4.58 4.13
CA GLY A 5 9.35 -4.11 5.43
C GLY A 5 9.15 -2.60 5.68
N THR A 6 8.36 -1.92 4.84
CA THR A 6 8.18 -0.46 4.87
C THR A 6 7.33 0.02 6.03
N ARG A 7 6.46 -0.83 6.54
CA ARG A 7 5.59 -0.56 7.70
C ARG A 7 5.53 -1.77 8.62
N ARG A 8 5.36 -1.50 9.90
CA ARG A 8 5.19 -2.56 10.90
C ARG A 8 3.86 -3.29 10.69
N VAL A 9 3.94 -4.59 10.43
CA VAL A 9 2.78 -5.50 10.47
C VAL A 9 2.55 -5.89 11.93
N ARG A 10 1.32 -5.76 12.40
CA ARG A 10 0.92 -6.08 13.78
C ARG A 10 0.49 -7.52 13.91
N GLU A 11 -0.30 -7.99 12.95
CA GLU A 11 -0.78 -9.37 12.91
C GLU A 11 -1.14 -9.78 11.48
N VAL A 12 -1.09 -11.07 11.23
CA VAL A 12 -1.64 -11.73 10.06
C VAL A 12 -2.80 -12.62 10.52
N ILE A 13 -3.93 -12.54 9.85
CA ILE A 13 -5.12 -13.32 10.14
C ILE A 13 -5.40 -14.22 8.95
N VAL A 14 -5.57 -15.52 9.20
CA VAL A 14 -5.84 -16.53 8.17
C VAL A 14 -7.23 -17.11 8.41
N ALA A 15 -8.00 -17.32 7.36
CA ALA A 15 -9.27 -17.99 7.45
C ALA A 15 -9.06 -19.50 7.69
N GLU A 16 -9.77 -20.06 8.67
CA GLU A 16 -9.95 -21.50 8.82
C GLU A 16 -10.81 -22.05 7.69
N GLU A 17 -10.76 -23.36 7.49
CA GLU A 17 -11.64 -24.08 6.54
C GLU A 17 -11.44 -23.68 5.05
N MET A 18 -10.29 -23.15 4.70
CA MET A 18 -9.90 -22.98 3.30
C MET A 18 -8.87 -24.03 2.91
N ASP A 19 -8.95 -24.50 1.68
CA ASP A 19 -7.83 -25.20 1.07
C ASP A 19 -6.64 -24.23 1.07
N ARG A 20 -5.68 -24.49 1.93
CA ARG A 20 -4.46 -23.66 2.01
C ARG A 20 -3.72 -23.78 0.70
N SER A 21 -3.51 -22.67 0.03
CA SER A 21 -2.60 -22.61 -1.11
C SER A 21 -1.17 -22.47 -0.59
N GLU A 22 -0.20 -22.98 -1.33
CA GLU A 22 1.23 -22.80 -1.07
C GLU A 22 1.58 -21.34 -0.68
N ILE A 23 0.93 -20.36 -1.36
CA ILE A 23 1.13 -18.92 -1.08
C ILE A 23 0.69 -18.54 0.34
N VAL A 24 -0.38 -19.15 0.87
CA VAL A 24 -0.84 -18.85 2.23
C VAL A 24 0.13 -19.44 3.25
N ASP A 25 0.66 -20.62 2.99
CA ASP A 25 1.67 -21.25 3.85
C ASP A 25 2.97 -20.42 3.85
N ASP A 26 3.45 -19.98 2.69
CA ASP A 26 4.59 -19.06 2.56
C ASP A 26 4.40 -17.75 3.34
N ILE A 27 3.19 -17.18 3.31
CA ILE A 27 2.86 -15.96 4.08
C ILE A 27 2.92 -16.22 5.58
N VAL A 28 2.41 -17.37 6.03
CA VAL A 28 2.42 -17.77 7.45
C VAL A 28 3.85 -18.00 7.92
N ASP A 29 4.65 -18.71 7.16
CA ASP A 29 6.05 -18.99 7.46
C ASP A 29 6.86 -17.69 7.54
N LEU A 30 6.72 -16.81 6.55
CA LEU A 30 7.37 -15.51 6.57
C LEU A 30 6.93 -14.65 7.75
N ALA A 31 5.64 -14.67 8.11
CA ALA A 31 5.14 -13.94 9.27
C ALA A 31 5.76 -14.47 10.57
N ASN A 32 5.90 -15.79 10.71
CA ASN A 32 6.54 -16.42 11.86
C ASN A 32 8.03 -16.07 11.95
N ASP A 33 8.77 -16.12 10.82
CA ASP A 33 10.18 -15.74 10.75
C ASP A 33 10.40 -14.28 11.18
N LEU A 34 9.48 -13.40 10.79
CA LEU A 34 9.48 -11.99 11.16
C LEU A 34 8.89 -11.72 12.56
N LYS A 35 8.52 -12.78 13.31
CA LYS A 35 7.89 -12.68 14.63
C LYS A 35 6.61 -11.84 14.65
N VAL A 36 5.86 -11.89 13.56
CA VAL A 36 4.54 -11.28 13.45
C VAL A 36 3.51 -12.29 13.96
N THR A 37 2.60 -11.84 14.80
CA THR A 37 1.52 -12.69 15.33
C THR A 37 0.64 -13.20 14.20
N VAL A 38 0.45 -14.52 14.12
CA VAL A 38 -0.49 -15.16 13.20
C VAL A 38 -1.70 -15.68 13.99
N ARG A 39 -2.90 -15.35 13.54
CA ARG A 39 -4.17 -15.84 14.10
C ARG A 39 -4.99 -16.54 13.03
N SER A 40 -5.62 -17.65 13.40
CA SER A 40 -6.64 -18.29 12.58
C SER A 40 -8.03 -17.89 13.07
N LEU A 41 -8.95 -17.64 12.16
CA LEU A 41 -10.34 -17.34 12.46
C LEU A 41 -11.28 -18.21 11.62
N PRO A 42 -12.40 -18.69 12.22
CA PRO A 42 -13.48 -19.31 11.47
C PRO A 42 -13.95 -18.38 10.35
N ARG A 43 -14.24 -18.94 9.18
CA ARG A 43 -14.57 -18.21 7.94
C ARG A 43 -15.56 -17.06 8.16
N ARG A 44 -16.65 -17.30 8.89
CA ARG A 44 -17.64 -16.26 9.16
C ARG A 44 -17.08 -15.05 9.92
N ARG A 45 -16.18 -15.27 10.87
CA ARG A 45 -15.53 -14.19 11.63
C ARG A 45 -14.50 -13.47 10.77
N PHE A 46 -13.75 -14.25 10.01
CA PHE A 46 -12.77 -13.71 9.08
C PHE A 46 -13.42 -12.77 8.05
N ASP A 47 -14.53 -13.17 7.42
CA ASP A 47 -15.25 -12.33 6.46
C ASP A 47 -15.80 -11.05 7.11
N GLY A 48 -16.17 -11.08 8.38
CA GLY A 48 -16.57 -9.89 9.14
C GLY A 48 -15.41 -8.93 9.45
N GLU A 49 -14.17 -9.42 9.51
CA GLU A 49 -12.97 -8.60 9.70
C GLU A 49 -12.36 -8.11 8.38
N ALA A 50 -12.67 -8.78 7.27
CA ALA A 50 -12.23 -8.39 5.94
C ALA A 50 -12.93 -7.10 5.50
N ARG A 51 -12.13 -6.08 5.18
CA ARG A 51 -12.62 -4.77 4.71
C ARG A 51 -12.61 -4.64 3.19
N THR A 52 -12.45 -5.76 2.50
CA THR A 52 -12.44 -5.84 1.03
C THR A 52 -13.27 -7.03 0.61
N GLU A 53 -14.00 -6.87 -0.48
CA GLU A 53 -14.67 -7.99 -1.14
C GLU A 53 -13.64 -8.99 -1.66
N SER A 54 -13.99 -10.28 -1.67
CA SER A 54 -13.13 -11.35 -2.19
C SER A 54 -11.75 -11.43 -1.52
N SER A 55 -11.70 -11.40 -0.18
CA SER A 55 -10.47 -11.71 0.54
C SER A 55 -9.98 -13.12 0.18
N GLN A 56 -8.70 -13.25 -0.12
CA GLN A 56 -8.09 -14.54 -0.49
C GLN A 56 -7.70 -15.37 0.74
N GLY A 57 -8.45 -15.25 1.85
CA GLY A 57 -8.21 -16.00 3.07
C GLY A 57 -7.10 -15.47 3.97
N VAL A 58 -6.51 -14.34 3.63
CA VAL A 58 -5.47 -13.69 4.45
C VAL A 58 -5.74 -12.20 4.59
N ILE A 59 -5.61 -11.71 5.82
CA ILE A 59 -5.64 -10.28 6.15
C ILE A 59 -4.38 -9.93 6.92
N ALA A 60 -3.70 -8.86 6.55
CA ALA A 60 -2.62 -8.28 7.35
C ALA A 60 -3.10 -6.96 7.98
N ARG A 61 -2.88 -6.80 9.28
CA ARG A 61 -3.07 -5.53 9.98
C ARG A 61 -1.72 -4.86 10.19
N ALA A 62 -1.56 -3.70 9.59
CA ALA A 62 -0.32 -2.93 9.66
C ALA A 62 -0.57 -1.52 10.20
N VAL A 63 0.51 -0.86 10.58
CA VAL A 63 0.50 0.58 10.86
C VAL A 63 0.06 1.30 9.57
N PRO A 64 -0.79 2.35 9.66
CA PRO A 64 -1.16 3.14 8.49
C PRO A 64 0.06 3.63 7.71
N LEU A 65 -0.10 3.81 6.40
CA LEU A 65 0.92 4.44 5.58
C LEU A 65 1.11 5.89 6.05
N ALA A 66 2.35 6.29 6.28
CA ALA A 66 2.66 7.67 6.62
C ALA A 66 2.51 8.56 5.36
N GLU A 67 1.93 9.74 5.54
CA GLU A 67 1.95 10.78 4.50
C GLU A 67 3.40 11.23 4.29
N ALA A 68 3.81 11.37 3.03
CA ALA A 68 5.13 11.87 2.68
C ALA A 68 5.13 13.40 2.72
N ASP A 69 6.28 13.98 3.06
CA ASP A 69 6.51 15.40 2.93
C ASP A 69 6.70 15.79 1.46
N LEU A 70 5.92 16.77 1.00
CA LEU A 70 5.96 17.20 -0.40
C LEU A 70 7.32 17.79 -0.79
N ASP A 71 7.91 18.59 0.09
CA ASP A 71 9.20 19.22 -0.17
C ASP A 71 10.32 18.18 -0.31
N GLU A 72 10.24 17.09 0.46
CA GLU A 72 11.18 15.97 0.32
C GLU A 72 11.01 15.25 -1.02
N LEU A 73 9.75 15.05 -1.46
CA LEU A 73 9.48 14.46 -2.77
C LEU A 73 10.03 15.30 -3.92
N VAL A 74 9.81 16.62 -3.87
CA VAL A 74 10.29 17.56 -4.90
C VAL A 74 11.83 17.64 -4.92
N ARG A 75 12.47 17.64 -3.74
CA ARG A 75 13.93 17.63 -3.65
C ARG A 75 14.59 16.33 -4.14
N GLY A 76 13.83 15.26 -4.29
CA GLY A 76 14.36 13.99 -4.73
C GLY A 76 15.31 13.35 -3.73
N THR A 77 14.78 12.92 -2.59
CA THR A 77 15.57 12.24 -1.54
C THR A 77 15.89 10.78 -1.84
N ARG A 78 15.20 10.19 -2.81
CA ARG A 78 15.38 8.79 -3.21
C ARG A 78 16.75 8.55 -3.81
N ARG A 79 17.38 7.44 -3.41
CA ARG A 79 18.69 7.02 -3.93
C ARG A 79 18.60 5.63 -4.53
N ARG A 80 19.40 5.36 -5.56
CA ARG A 80 19.64 4.01 -6.08
C ARG A 80 20.54 3.22 -5.13
N GLY A 81 20.65 1.91 -5.36
CA GLY A 81 21.52 1.04 -4.57
C GLY A 81 23.03 1.40 -4.63
N ASP A 82 23.44 2.14 -5.66
CA ASP A 82 24.78 2.70 -5.83
C ASP A 82 25.00 4.06 -5.11
N GLY A 83 23.94 4.58 -4.46
CA GLY A 83 23.95 5.85 -3.74
C GLY A 83 23.65 7.08 -4.61
N GLU A 84 23.47 6.92 -5.92
CA GLU A 84 23.13 8.01 -6.82
C GLU A 84 21.71 8.53 -6.56
N ARG A 85 21.52 9.84 -6.62
CA ARG A 85 20.19 10.45 -6.48
C ARG A 85 19.33 10.12 -7.72
N VAL A 86 18.13 9.64 -7.46
CA VAL A 86 17.13 9.47 -8.52
C VAL A 86 16.46 10.82 -8.75
N PRO A 87 16.45 11.36 -9.97
CA PRO A 87 15.68 12.55 -10.28
C PRO A 87 14.22 12.37 -9.92
N PRO A 88 13.54 13.36 -9.32
CA PRO A 88 12.13 13.23 -8.96
C PRO A 88 11.28 13.13 -10.23
N LEU A 89 10.46 12.07 -10.28
CA LEU A 89 9.38 11.90 -11.24
C LEU A 89 8.09 11.79 -10.42
N LEU A 90 7.34 12.88 -10.37
CA LEU A 90 6.13 12.97 -9.56
C LEU A 90 4.88 12.86 -10.42
N ILE A 91 3.85 12.23 -9.89
CA ILE A 91 2.52 12.21 -10.49
C ILE A 91 1.52 12.88 -9.55
N ALA A 92 0.78 13.85 -10.06
CA ALA A 92 -0.33 14.48 -9.35
C ALA A 92 -1.66 13.97 -9.93
N LEU A 93 -2.54 13.48 -9.07
CA LEU A 93 -3.80 12.87 -9.47
C LEU A 93 -4.97 13.74 -9.00
N ASP A 94 -5.65 14.37 -9.95
CA ASP A 94 -6.85 15.18 -9.65
C ASP A 94 -8.13 14.39 -9.95
N GLY A 95 -9.10 14.47 -9.05
CA GLY A 95 -10.45 13.94 -9.26
C GLY A 95 -10.54 12.40 -9.37
N VAL A 96 -9.53 11.64 -8.98
CA VAL A 96 -9.60 10.17 -8.94
C VAL A 96 -10.39 9.75 -7.72
N THR A 97 -11.61 9.28 -7.92
CA THR A 97 -12.56 8.93 -6.84
C THR A 97 -12.77 7.42 -6.68
N ASP A 98 -12.48 6.64 -7.71
CA ASP A 98 -12.63 5.19 -7.69
C ASP A 98 -11.37 4.50 -7.10
N PRO A 99 -11.53 3.65 -6.06
CA PRO A 99 -10.41 2.96 -5.42
C PRO A 99 -9.65 1.99 -6.34
N GLY A 100 -10.36 1.33 -7.26
CA GLY A 100 -9.75 0.41 -8.22
C GLY A 100 -8.86 1.16 -9.21
N ASN A 101 -9.34 2.30 -9.71
CA ASN A 101 -8.57 3.15 -10.61
C ASN A 101 -7.34 3.72 -9.92
N LEU A 102 -7.47 4.23 -8.68
CA LEU A 102 -6.30 4.69 -7.93
C LEU A 102 -5.27 3.57 -7.76
N GLY A 103 -5.69 2.37 -7.34
CA GLY A 103 -4.78 1.24 -7.18
C GLY A 103 -4.08 0.86 -8.49
N ALA A 104 -4.79 0.83 -9.62
CA ALA A 104 -4.22 0.55 -10.93
C ALA A 104 -3.20 1.60 -11.37
N ILE A 105 -3.49 2.88 -11.13
CA ILE A 105 -2.57 3.99 -11.43
C ILE A 105 -1.31 3.85 -10.57
N LEU A 106 -1.43 3.61 -9.27
CA LEU A 106 -0.28 3.45 -8.37
C LEU A 106 0.62 2.29 -8.81
N ARG A 107 0.04 1.16 -9.21
CA ARG A 107 0.80 0.01 -9.72
C ARG A 107 1.57 0.37 -11.00
N THR A 108 0.92 1.06 -11.93
CA THR A 108 1.56 1.50 -13.17
C THR A 108 2.64 2.54 -12.92
N ALA A 109 2.38 3.48 -12.02
CA ALA A 109 3.34 4.52 -11.63
C ALA A 109 4.61 3.94 -11.02
N GLU A 110 4.47 2.94 -10.15
CA GLU A 110 5.63 2.26 -9.54
C GLU A 110 6.49 1.58 -10.61
N CYS A 111 5.86 0.82 -11.52
CA CYS A 111 6.56 0.18 -12.63
C CYS A 111 7.22 1.18 -13.60
N ALA A 112 6.64 2.37 -13.75
CA ALA A 112 7.19 3.45 -14.57
C ALA A 112 8.33 4.24 -13.90
N GLY A 113 8.67 3.91 -12.65
CA GLY A 113 9.73 4.57 -11.91
C GLY A 113 9.33 5.92 -11.30
N VAL A 114 8.04 6.18 -11.12
CA VAL A 114 7.55 7.34 -10.38
C VAL A 114 8.13 7.32 -8.96
N THR A 115 8.63 8.45 -8.50
CA THR A 115 9.29 8.58 -7.21
C THR A 115 8.38 9.10 -6.10
N GLY A 116 7.22 9.63 -6.44
CA GLY A 116 6.23 10.11 -5.49
C GLY A 116 4.89 10.44 -6.13
N VAL A 117 3.85 10.38 -5.32
CA VAL A 117 2.47 10.64 -5.73
C VAL A 117 1.90 11.78 -4.91
N ILE A 118 1.16 12.68 -5.54
CA ILE A 118 0.50 13.81 -4.90
C ILE A 118 -1.01 13.65 -5.05
N LEU A 119 -1.72 13.61 -3.93
CA LEU A 119 -3.18 13.50 -3.89
C LEU A 119 -3.79 14.74 -3.23
N PRO A 120 -4.92 15.26 -3.73
CA PRO A 120 -5.64 16.30 -3.01
C PRO A 120 -6.36 15.69 -1.80
N ARG A 121 -6.45 16.46 -0.71
CA ARG A 121 -7.14 16.05 0.53
C ARG A 121 -8.65 15.88 0.34
N HIS A 122 -9.22 16.60 -0.62
CA HIS A 122 -10.65 16.60 -0.91
C HIS A 122 -10.94 16.16 -2.34
N ARG A 123 -12.12 15.58 -2.57
CA ARG A 123 -12.60 15.12 -3.88
C ARG A 123 -11.73 14.04 -4.53
N ALA A 124 -11.01 13.28 -3.73
CA ALA A 124 -10.22 12.14 -4.17
C ALA A 124 -10.40 10.97 -3.21
N VAL A 125 -10.22 9.76 -3.71
CA VAL A 125 -10.11 8.58 -2.87
C VAL A 125 -8.73 8.56 -2.21
N HIS A 126 -8.70 8.18 -0.94
CA HIS A 126 -7.47 7.99 -0.19
C HIS A 126 -7.07 6.51 -0.15
N VAL A 127 -5.91 6.26 0.45
CA VAL A 127 -5.41 4.90 0.64
C VAL A 127 -6.32 4.13 1.59
N THR A 128 -7.15 3.29 1.01
CA THR A 128 -8.06 2.36 1.70
C THR A 128 -7.55 0.93 1.54
N PRO A 129 -8.08 -0.05 2.28
CA PRO A 129 -7.80 -1.47 2.03
C PRO A 129 -8.07 -1.90 0.59
N THR A 130 -9.11 -1.37 -0.04
CA THR A 130 -9.45 -1.64 -1.45
C THR A 130 -8.36 -1.11 -2.39
N VAL A 131 -7.88 0.12 -2.18
CA VAL A 131 -6.75 0.69 -2.94
C VAL A 131 -5.49 -0.14 -2.74
N THR A 132 -5.18 -0.50 -1.49
CA THR A 132 -4.01 -1.32 -1.17
C THR A 132 -4.03 -2.66 -1.90
N LYS A 133 -5.20 -3.31 -1.95
CA LYS A 133 -5.38 -4.55 -2.70
C LYS A 133 -5.20 -4.35 -4.20
N ALA A 134 -5.83 -3.32 -4.78
CA ALA A 134 -5.76 -3.01 -6.21
C ALA A 134 -4.35 -2.60 -6.66
N ALA A 135 -3.58 -1.95 -5.78
CA ALA A 135 -2.20 -1.55 -6.03
C ALA A 135 -1.20 -2.71 -6.01
N ALA A 136 -1.60 -3.92 -5.60
CA ALA A 136 -0.78 -5.14 -5.64
C ALA A 136 0.63 -4.97 -5.02
N GLY A 137 0.74 -4.21 -3.92
CA GLY A 137 2.00 -3.97 -3.22
C GLY A 137 2.75 -2.70 -3.63
N ALA A 138 2.45 -2.08 -4.76
CA ALA A 138 3.12 -0.86 -5.23
C ALA A 138 3.07 0.28 -4.21
N ILE A 139 2.00 0.34 -3.42
CA ILE A 139 1.80 1.35 -2.38
C ILE A 139 2.87 1.32 -1.28
N GLU A 140 3.56 0.21 -1.11
CA GLU A 140 4.65 0.08 -0.13
C GLU A 140 5.95 0.76 -0.61
N HIS A 141 6.03 1.06 -1.90
CA HIS A 141 7.22 1.61 -2.55
C HIS A 141 7.04 3.04 -3.06
N LEU A 142 5.80 3.52 -3.10
CA LEU A 142 5.45 4.87 -3.56
C LEU A 142 5.11 5.77 -2.37
N PRO A 143 5.95 6.73 -2.01
CA PRO A 143 5.58 7.75 -1.04
C PRO A 143 4.46 8.64 -1.60
N ILE A 144 3.46 8.93 -0.75
CA ILE A 144 2.25 9.67 -1.13
C ILE A 144 2.16 10.93 -0.25
N ALA A 145 2.20 12.10 -0.86
CA ALA A 145 1.90 13.35 -0.22
C ALA A 145 0.43 13.74 -0.41
N VAL A 146 -0.20 14.23 0.65
CA VAL A 146 -1.59 14.71 0.63
C VAL A 146 -1.61 16.22 0.81
N VAL A 147 -2.11 16.93 -0.19
CA VAL A 147 -2.10 18.41 -0.23
C VAL A 147 -3.51 19.00 -0.14
N GLY A 148 -3.62 20.24 0.29
CA GLY A 148 -4.91 20.93 0.42
C GLY A 148 -5.64 21.11 -0.92
N GLY A 149 -4.88 21.39 -1.99
CA GLY A 149 -5.37 21.54 -3.35
C GLY A 149 -4.23 21.54 -4.36
N LEU A 150 -4.42 20.84 -5.48
CA LEU A 150 -3.35 20.66 -6.48
C LEU A 150 -2.98 21.97 -7.19
N ALA A 151 -3.94 22.80 -7.56
CA ALA A 151 -3.67 24.06 -8.26
C ALA A 151 -2.70 24.95 -7.48
N ALA A 152 -3.00 25.17 -6.18
CA ALA A 152 -2.13 25.99 -5.31
C ALA A 152 -0.80 25.33 -4.94
N THR A 153 -0.64 24.05 -5.26
CA THR A 153 0.58 23.28 -4.94
C THR A 153 1.55 23.26 -6.12
N ILE A 154 1.04 23.38 -7.34
CA ILE A 154 1.82 23.29 -8.59
C ILE A 154 2.32 24.68 -9.06
N GLU A 155 1.71 25.78 -8.56
CA GLU A 155 2.20 27.14 -8.76
C GLU A 155 3.47 27.41 -7.97
#